data_36d1392f8e975ca386fe9b969b7298ab
#
_entry.id   36d1392f8e975ca386fe9b969b7298ab
#
_cell.length_a   1.000
_cell.length_b   1.000
_cell.length_c   1.000
_cell.angle_alpha   90.00
_cell.angle_beta   90.00
_cell.angle_gamma   90.00
#
_symmetry.space_group_name_H-M   'P 1'
#
loop_
_entity.id
_entity.type
_entity.pdbx_description
1 polymer ?
#
loop_
_entity_poly.entity_id
_entity_poly.type
_entity_poly.pdbx_seq_one_letter_code
_entity_poly.pdbx_strand_id
1 'polypeptide(L)'
;MQGCTLANFDILIKGERPPYEVTAMYDGYSANGTFAPDILATEWHQAYHTLLQTMTFADNDAIMAIGGRLWASLMQGNVRDLWIAARADVEQERVEGLRLRLDLQSPHVSALPWESLYDTDRNIPFAVHPNFALVRVASLYRHVGPQRRTQVQLPLRILVAAPHDPSGIINSQREIAEIRQIMAGLGAKYVEVEELTGQFSITDLRNKIAKCKPTILHFIGHGDPNGLFLWQRGRQTLTSAQSLRSVMERSPSVKMVFLNSCLAGRPARPRPFAGVAEQMMQAGIGAIIAMQYEIRDDVAIDFAHFLYEELLGGACPGIIDLAMNAARSGLYAANPGDFSFGTPVLWLNRNGGCVFTLNLDAGEESSNAQGEASKPPTPPALDVQEESEWIDMMVANTKLDHLTGELAFLRSKFLNYVDELRSLLLQLSALAAQPDNPVYEDKVADYRRYKAALLRVKRLIEDVTRNA
;
A
#
# COMPACT_ATOMS: atom_id res chain seq x y z
N MET A 1 -17.27 -2.98 9.12
CA MET A 1 -15.96 -2.36 8.83
C MET A 1 -15.16 -2.02 10.11
N GLN A 2 -15.32 -2.80 11.17
CA GLN A 2 -14.37 -2.85 12.28
C GLN A 2 -13.17 -3.67 11.76
N GLY A 3 -11.95 -3.25 12.00
CA GLY A 3 -10.72 -3.94 11.58
C GLY A 3 -9.93 -3.30 10.42
N CYS A 4 -10.35 -2.13 9.92
CA CYS A 4 -9.69 -1.46 8.78
C CYS A 4 -9.34 0.00 9.06
N THR A 5 -9.33 0.41 10.32
CA THR A 5 -9.10 1.81 10.71
C THR A 5 -7.82 1.96 11.53
N LEU A 6 -6.86 2.69 10.97
CA LEU A 6 -5.67 3.11 11.72
C LEU A 6 -5.90 4.51 12.30
N ALA A 7 -5.53 4.71 13.57
CA ALA A 7 -5.47 6.04 14.16
C ALA A 7 -4.26 6.82 13.58
N ASN A 8 -4.41 8.13 13.41
CA ASN A 8 -3.35 8.94 12.84
C ASN A 8 -2.38 9.41 13.92
N PHE A 9 -1.09 9.16 13.73
CA PHE A 9 -0.01 9.82 14.44
C PHE A 9 0.70 10.75 13.44
N ASP A 10 0.52 12.03 13.59
CA ASP A 10 0.96 13.04 12.64
C ASP A 10 2.30 13.63 13.06
N ILE A 11 3.22 13.76 12.13
CA ILE A 11 4.52 14.36 12.33
C ILE A 11 4.73 15.42 11.24
N LEU A 12 4.79 16.67 11.66
CA LEU A 12 5.17 17.79 10.82
C LEU A 12 6.62 18.17 11.12
N ILE A 13 7.45 18.21 10.10
CA ILE A 13 8.84 18.70 10.20
C ILE A 13 9.04 19.86 9.25
N LYS A 14 9.41 21.02 9.78
CA LYS A 14 9.61 22.25 9.01
C LYS A 14 10.90 22.98 9.42
N GLY A 15 11.35 23.87 8.55
CA GLY A 15 12.58 24.64 8.70
C GLY A 15 13.53 24.41 7.53
N GLU A 16 14.46 25.35 7.33
CA GLU A 16 15.41 25.26 6.21
C GLU A 16 16.73 24.53 6.60
N ARG A 17 17.08 24.57 7.88
CA ARG A 17 18.32 24.01 8.43
C ARG A 17 18.07 23.38 9.80
N PRO A 18 18.86 22.38 10.19
CA PRO A 18 18.79 21.82 11.54
C PRO A 18 19.21 22.86 12.61
N PRO A 19 18.62 22.83 13.82
CA PRO A 19 17.55 21.90 14.20
C PRO A 19 16.23 22.29 13.55
N TYR A 20 15.54 21.29 12.96
CA TYR A 20 14.21 21.47 12.38
C TYR A 20 13.15 21.49 13.48
N GLU A 21 12.08 22.27 13.29
CA GLU A 21 10.92 22.24 14.19
C GLU A 21 10.08 20.99 13.91
N VAL A 22 9.71 20.30 14.98
CA VAL A 22 8.81 19.14 14.94
C VAL A 22 7.52 19.46 15.69
N THR A 23 6.39 19.13 15.07
CA THR A 23 5.10 19.08 15.74
C THR A 23 4.53 17.69 15.55
N ALA A 24 4.31 16.95 16.64
CA ALA A 24 3.61 15.67 16.64
C ALA A 24 2.17 15.88 17.15
N MET A 25 1.21 15.13 16.57
CA MET A 25 -0.20 15.21 16.96
C MET A 25 -0.81 13.80 17.01
N TYR A 26 -1.55 13.53 18.06
CA TYR A 26 -2.29 12.28 18.25
C TYR A 26 -3.53 12.53 19.13
N ASP A 27 -4.68 12.05 18.69
CA ASP A 27 -5.96 12.11 19.43
C ASP A 27 -6.29 13.48 20.04
N GLY A 28 -6.08 14.55 19.27
CA GLY A 28 -6.31 15.93 19.70
C GLY A 28 -5.20 16.55 20.56
N TYR A 29 -4.21 15.77 20.98
CA TYR A 29 -3.02 16.28 21.69
C TYR A 29 -1.93 16.65 20.69
N SER A 30 -1.11 17.62 21.08
CA SER A 30 0.07 18.04 20.30
C SER A 30 1.30 18.16 21.18
N ALA A 31 2.44 17.79 20.60
CA ALA A 31 3.75 17.91 21.22
C ALA A 31 4.72 18.59 20.24
N ASN A 32 5.52 19.52 20.76
CA ASN A 32 6.54 20.19 19.99
C ASN A 32 7.94 19.69 20.40
N GLY A 33 8.82 19.63 19.44
CA GLY A 33 10.20 19.21 19.62
C GLY A 33 11.11 19.75 18.52
N THR A 34 12.30 19.23 18.48
CA THR A 34 13.29 19.55 17.43
C THR A 34 13.85 18.26 16.84
N PHE A 35 14.19 18.32 15.57
CA PHE A 35 14.82 17.23 14.84
C PHE A 35 16.16 17.71 14.28
N ALA A 36 17.23 17.12 14.77
CA ALA A 36 18.58 17.40 14.31
C ALA A 36 19.27 16.07 13.96
N PRO A 37 18.96 15.49 12.77
CA PRO A 37 19.55 14.22 12.39
C PRO A 37 21.07 14.37 12.23
N ASP A 38 21.80 13.44 12.79
CA ASP A 38 23.25 13.31 12.60
C ASP A 38 23.60 12.66 11.26
N ILE A 39 22.60 12.30 10.49
CA ILE A 39 22.70 11.70 9.16
C ILE A 39 22.44 12.78 8.12
N LEU A 40 23.45 13.02 7.27
CA LEU A 40 23.28 13.85 6.09
C LEU A 40 22.68 13.01 4.96
N ALA A 41 21.81 13.62 4.16
CA ALA A 41 21.24 12.97 2.97
C ALA A 41 22.34 12.47 2.01
N THR A 42 23.50 13.13 1.99
CA THR A 42 24.69 12.72 1.23
C THR A 42 25.31 11.42 1.74
N GLU A 43 25.39 11.21 3.06
CA GLU A 43 25.90 9.95 3.64
C GLU A 43 24.98 8.79 3.32
N TRP A 44 23.69 9.01 3.44
CA TRP A 44 22.69 8.03 3.01
C TRP A 44 22.85 7.68 1.53
N HIS A 45 22.99 8.68 0.66
CA HIS A 45 23.19 8.43 -0.76
C HIS A 45 24.46 7.67 -1.07
N GLN A 46 25.55 7.96 -0.39
CA GLN A 46 26.80 7.22 -0.55
C GLN A 46 26.63 5.77 -0.10
N ALA A 47 26.04 5.52 1.07
CA ALA A 47 25.77 4.19 1.57
C ALA A 47 24.85 3.42 0.62
N TYR A 48 23.76 4.04 0.18
CA TYR A 48 22.81 3.43 -0.75
C TYR A 48 23.41 3.19 -2.14
N HIS A 49 24.20 4.11 -2.66
CA HIS A 49 24.89 3.94 -3.94
C HIS A 49 25.91 2.79 -3.89
N THR A 50 26.60 2.64 -2.76
CA THR A 50 27.51 1.50 -2.53
C THR A 50 26.71 0.19 -2.49
N LEU A 51 25.58 0.16 -1.81
CA LEU A 51 24.65 -0.98 -1.78
C LEU A 51 24.17 -1.36 -3.19
N LEU A 52 23.77 -0.39 -4.02
CA LEU A 52 23.37 -0.63 -5.41
C LEU A 52 24.49 -1.14 -6.29
N GLN A 53 25.70 -0.59 -6.14
CA GLN A 53 26.87 -0.97 -6.95
C GLN A 53 27.43 -2.35 -6.62
N THR A 54 27.36 -2.75 -5.36
CA THR A 54 27.88 -4.06 -4.92
C THR A 54 26.91 -5.20 -5.14
N MET A 55 25.66 -4.91 -5.55
CA MET A 55 24.59 -5.90 -5.67
C MET A 55 24.39 -6.76 -4.41
N THR A 56 25.13 -6.47 -3.39
CA THR A 56 25.02 -7.06 -2.06
C THR A 56 24.18 -6.13 -1.21
N PHE A 57 22.90 -6.29 -1.26
CA PHE A 57 21.96 -5.73 -0.28
C PHE A 57 22.15 -6.35 1.12
N ALA A 58 23.30 -6.99 1.34
CA ALA A 58 23.61 -7.83 2.47
C ALA A 58 23.91 -7.06 3.77
N ASP A 59 23.84 -5.72 3.76
CA ASP A 59 24.04 -4.96 5.00
C ASP A 59 22.73 -4.29 5.47
N ASN A 60 21.73 -5.11 5.73
CA ASN A 60 20.49 -4.70 6.38
C ASN A 60 20.75 -4.01 7.72
N ASP A 61 21.84 -4.41 8.41
CA ASP A 61 22.24 -3.84 9.70
C ASP A 61 22.61 -2.36 9.58
N ALA A 62 23.31 -1.96 8.51
CA ALA A 62 23.65 -0.55 8.28
C ALA A 62 22.39 0.31 8.01
N ILE A 63 21.44 -0.21 7.25
CA ILE A 63 20.16 0.47 6.96
C ILE A 63 19.33 0.58 8.24
N MET A 64 19.25 -0.49 9.02
CA MET A 64 18.53 -0.50 10.30
C MET A 64 19.19 0.44 11.31
N ALA A 65 20.51 0.51 11.35
CA ALA A 65 21.23 1.48 12.18
C ALA A 65 20.90 2.93 11.80
N ILE A 66 20.84 3.23 10.50
CA ILE A 66 20.43 4.55 9.99
C ILE A 66 18.98 4.86 10.38
N GLY A 67 18.07 3.91 10.19
CA GLY A 67 16.66 4.04 10.56
C GLY A 67 16.45 4.25 12.05
N GLY A 68 17.20 3.52 12.88
CA GLY A 68 17.21 3.68 14.34
C GLY A 68 17.73 5.06 14.79
N ARG A 69 18.80 5.57 14.17
CA ARG A 69 19.34 6.91 14.43
C ARG A 69 18.35 8.01 14.04
N LEU A 70 17.68 7.88 12.87
CA LEU A 70 16.61 8.80 12.47
C LEU A 70 15.47 8.79 13.49
N TRP A 71 15.03 7.63 13.91
CA TRP A 71 13.97 7.47 14.88
C TRP A 71 14.35 8.07 16.23
N ALA A 72 15.53 7.75 16.76
CA ALA A 72 16.04 8.29 18.01
C ALA A 72 16.19 9.81 17.99
N SER A 73 16.59 10.38 16.84
CA SER A 73 16.69 11.84 16.67
C SER A 73 15.33 12.52 16.63
N LEU A 74 14.29 11.83 16.11
CA LEU A 74 12.93 12.35 16.03
C LEU A 74 12.16 12.21 17.35
N MET A 75 12.30 11.07 18.01
CA MET A 75 11.56 10.71 19.23
C MET A 75 12.29 11.18 20.48
N GLN A 76 12.20 12.48 20.74
CA GLN A 76 12.81 13.11 21.93
C GLN A 76 11.79 13.92 22.73
N GLY A 77 11.97 13.99 24.04
CA GLY A 77 11.13 14.80 24.95
C GLY A 77 9.64 14.54 24.76
N ASN A 78 8.85 15.59 24.68
CA ASN A 78 7.39 15.53 24.62
C ASN A 78 6.89 14.77 23.37
N VAL A 79 7.63 14.76 22.24
CA VAL A 79 7.28 14.00 21.05
C VAL A 79 7.33 12.50 21.35
N ARG A 80 8.37 12.06 22.08
CA ARG A 80 8.49 10.68 22.55
C ARG A 80 7.38 10.30 23.51
N ASP A 81 7.03 11.17 24.44
CA ASP A 81 5.98 10.90 25.44
C ASP A 81 4.62 10.72 24.74
N LEU A 82 4.32 11.56 23.75
CA LEU A 82 3.11 11.43 22.94
C LEU A 82 3.10 10.12 22.12
N TRP A 83 4.26 9.72 21.59
CA TRP A 83 4.39 8.44 20.89
C TRP A 83 4.17 7.24 21.81
N ILE A 84 4.70 7.27 23.04
CA ILE A 84 4.48 6.21 24.03
C ILE A 84 2.98 6.09 24.36
N ALA A 85 2.28 7.22 24.51
CA ALA A 85 0.84 7.22 24.74
C ALA A 85 0.07 6.59 23.55
N ALA A 86 0.40 6.97 22.33
CA ALA A 86 -0.22 6.42 21.13
C ALA A 86 0.04 4.90 20.99
N ARG A 87 1.26 4.44 21.30
CA ARG A 87 1.58 3.00 21.33
C ARG A 87 0.80 2.25 22.40
N ALA A 88 0.64 2.84 23.58
CA ALA A 88 -0.14 2.22 24.67
C ALA A 88 -1.59 1.99 24.24
N ASP A 89 -2.18 2.85 23.40
CA ASP A 89 -3.53 2.65 22.88
C ASP A 89 -3.62 1.45 21.92
N VAL A 90 -2.57 1.18 21.12
CA VAL A 90 -2.48 -0.03 20.30
C VAL A 90 -2.31 -1.28 21.17
N GLU A 91 -1.42 -1.22 22.17
CA GLU A 91 -1.13 -2.35 23.07
C GLU A 91 -2.34 -2.72 23.97
N GLN A 92 -3.19 -1.73 24.27
CA GLN A 92 -4.43 -1.91 25.02
C GLN A 92 -5.66 -2.14 24.12
N GLU A 93 -5.44 -2.38 22.82
CA GLU A 93 -6.49 -2.64 21.82
C GLU A 93 -7.56 -1.53 21.71
N ARG A 94 -7.23 -0.29 22.14
CA ARG A 94 -8.13 0.87 21.98
C ARG A 94 -8.20 1.33 20.54
N VAL A 95 -7.11 1.12 19.78
CA VAL A 95 -7.01 1.34 18.35
C VAL A 95 -6.32 0.13 17.71
N GLU A 96 -6.69 -0.20 16.48
CA GLU A 96 -6.17 -1.37 15.75
C GLU A 96 -4.71 -1.21 15.32
N GLY A 97 -4.28 0.03 15.15
CA GLY A 97 -2.92 0.39 14.76
C GLY A 97 -2.78 1.88 14.49
N LEU A 98 -1.57 2.30 14.15
CA LEU A 98 -1.24 3.69 13.90
C LEU A 98 -0.82 3.92 12.45
N ARG A 99 -1.29 5.02 11.88
CA ARG A 99 -0.77 5.57 10.64
C ARG A 99 0.17 6.72 10.96
N LEU A 100 1.48 6.52 10.76
CA LEU A 100 2.47 7.58 10.80
C LEU A 100 2.36 8.43 9.53
N ARG A 101 1.84 9.66 9.67
CA ARG A 101 1.71 10.60 8.56
C ARG A 101 2.81 11.66 8.63
N LEU A 102 3.72 11.61 7.66
CA LEU A 102 4.87 12.50 7.61
C LEU A 102 4.61 13.68 6.66
N ASP A 103 4.53 14.89 7.21
CA ASP A 103 4.53 16.16 6.49
C ASP A 103 5.96 16.75 6.53
N LEU A 104 6.71 16.54 5.47
CA LEU A 104 8.13 16.84 5.37
C LEU A 104 8.35 18.07 4.51
N GLN A 105 8.22 19.26 5.10
CA GLN A 105 8.22 20.54 4.34
C GLN A 105 9.62 20.95 3.86
N SER A 106 10.69 20.50 4.53
CA SER A 106 12.05 20.77 4.07
C SER A 106 12.50 19.81 2.98
N PRO A 107 13.09 20.27 1.88
CA PRO A 107 13.74 19.45 0.88
C PRO A 107 14.78 18.46 1.43
N HIS A 108 15.61 18.92 2.36
CA HIS A 108 16.65 18.08 2.96
C HIS A 108 16.06 16.97 3.84
N VAL A 109 15.04 17.31 4.62
CA VAL A 109 14.34 16.33 5.47
C VAL A 109 13.58 15.30 4.63
N SER A 110 12.88 15.75 3.59
CA SER A 110 12.12 14.86 2.69
C SER A 110 13.01 13.87 1.92
N ALA A 111 14.32 14.18 1.80
CA ALA A 111 15.29 13.32 1.13
C ALA A 111 15.86 12.20 2.04
N LEU A 112 15.57 12.23 3.33
CA LEU A 112 16.02 11.19 4.26
C LEU A 112 15.22 9.88 4.04
N PRO A 113 15.81 8.73 4.37
CA PRO A 113 15.20 7.42 4.13
C PRO A 113 14.14 7.06 5.19
N TRP A 114 13.02 7.76 5.18
CA TRP A 114 11.97 7.57 6.18
C TRP A 114 11.42 6.15 6.23
N GLU A 115 11.43 5.45 5.11
CA GLU A 115 10.98 4.06 5.02
C GLU A 115 11.94 3.08 5.73
N SER A 116 13.14 3.53 6.12
CA SER A 116 14.07 2.77 6.96
C SER A 116 13.84 2.95 8.46
N LEU A 117 12.87 3.81 8.89
CA LEU A 117 12.57 3.98 10.31
C LEU A 117 12.43 2.65 11.02
N TYR A 118 13.12 2.51 12.16
CA TYR A 118 13.29 1.25 12.85
C TYR A 118 12.91 1.36 14.32
N ASP A 119 11.99 0.47 14.74
CA ASP A 119 11.63 0.32 16.15
C ASP A 119 12.68 -0.53 16.85
N THR A 120 13.60 0.11 17.56
CA THR A 120 14.66 -0.55 18.31
C THR A 120 14.17 -1.41 19.46
N ASP A 121 13.00 -1.10 20.02
CA ASP A 121 12.41 -1.85 21.12
C ASP A 121 11.87 -3.21 20.67
N ARG A 122 11.38 -3.27 19.42
CA ARG A 122 10.78 -4.47 18.82
C ARG A 122 11.62 -5.13 17.74
N ASN A 123 12.73 -4.53 17.40
CA ASN A 123 13.67 -5.01 16.39
C ASN A 123 13.04 -5.22 15.01
N ILE A 124 12.20 -4.27 14.54
CA ILE A 124 11.49 -4.35 13.27
C ILE A 124 11.35 -2.98 12.58
N PRO A 125 11.48 -2.89 11.23
CA PRO A 125 11.20 -1.66 10.50
C PRO A 125 9.72 -1.27 10.61
N PHE A 126 9.43 0.01 10.85
CA PHE A 126 8.05 0.52 10.88
C PHE A 126 7.29 0.26 9.58
N ALA A 127 7.99 0.32 8.44
CA ALA A 127 7.40 0.15 7.13
C ALA A 127 6.79 -1.25 6.88
N VAL A 128 7.18 -2.26 7.67
CA VAL A 128 6.69 -3.65 7.58
C VAL A 128 6.01 -4.14 8.86
N HIS A 129 5.87 -3.26 9.86
CA HIS A 129 5.24 -3.62 11.13
C HIS A 129 3.72 -3.78 10.95
N PRO A 130 3.10 -4.88 11.43
CA PRO A 130 1.68 -5.18 11.15
C PRO A 130 0.70 -4.10 11.66
N ASN A 131 1.04 -3.42 12.76
CA ASN A 131 0.16 -2.42 13.38
C ASN A 131 0.52 -0.97 13.01
N PHE A 132 1.46 -0.76 12.10
CA PHE A 132 1.88 0.58 11.68
C PHE A 132 1.86 0.71 10.17
N ALA A 133 1.33 1.83 9.68
CA ALA A 133 1.45 2.22 8.28
C ALA A 133 2.23 3.52 8.18
N LEU A 134 3.28 3.54 7.37
CA LEU A 134 4.09 4.72 7.12
C LEU A 134 3.67 5.36 5.81
N VAL A 135 3.22 6.62 5.87
CA VAL A 135 2.76 7.38 4.71
C VAL A 135 3.30 8.81 4.71
N ARG A 136 3.49 9.36 3.54
CA ARG A 136 3.84 10.77 3.36
C ARG A 136 2.60 11.56 2.98
N VAL A 137 2.51 12.80 3.40
CA VAL A 137 1.42 13.72 3.07
C VAL A 137 1.97 15.04 2.57
N ALA A 138 1.23 15.71 1.69
CA ALA A 138 1.65 17.02 1.19
C ALA A 138 1.35 18.14 2.20
N SER A 139 0.34 17.96 3.04
CA SER A 139 -0.01 18.86 4.14
C SER A 139 -0.96 18.16 5.12
N LEU A 140 -0.69 18.29 6.41
CA LEU A 140 -1.58 17.83 7.48
C LEU A 140 -2.75 18.79 7.74
N TYR A 141 -2.56 20.09 7.45
CA TYR A 141 -3.53 21.12 7.81
C TYR A 141 -4.57 21.42 6.74
N ARG A 142 -4.34 21.00 5.51
CA ARG A 142 -5.26 21.23 4.41
C ARG A 142 -5.23 20.10 3.40
N HIS A 143 -6.36 19.85 2.80
CA HIS A 143 -6.41 19.00 1.61
C HIS A 143 -5.80 19.72 0.42
N VAL A 144 -4.96 19.01 -0.31
CA VAL A 144 -4.34 19.50 -1.53
C VAL A 144 -5.18 19.02 -2.71
N GLY A 145 -5.77 19.99 -3.43
CA GLY A 145 -6.64 19.71 -4.58
C GLY A 145 -8.07 19.25 -4.22
N PRO A 146 -8.90 18.99 -5.22
CA PRO A 146 -10.30 18.61 -5.03
C PRO A 146 -10.43 17.19 -4.46
N GLN A 147 -11.33 17.03 -3.48
CA GLN A 147 -11.64 15.70 -2.93
C GLN A 147 -12.46 14.89 -3.92
N ARG A 148 -12.01 13.67 -4.21
CA ARG A 148 -12.70 12.73 -5.09
C ARG A 148 -13.56 11.77 -4.28
N ARG A 149 -14.74 11.41 -4.81
CA ARG A 149 -15.59 10.39 -4.19
C ARG A 149 -14.87 9.05 -4.17
N THR A 150 -15.01 8.30 -3.07
CA THR A 150 -14.38 6.97 -2.93
C THR A 150 -15.20 5.85 -3.57
N GLN A 151 -16.51 6.01 -3.68
CA GLN A 151 -17.37 5.02 -4.31
C GLN A 151 -16.97 4.75 -5.76
N VAL A 152 -16.82 3.47 -6.11
CA VAL A 152 -16.45 2.99 -7.44
C VAL A 152 -17.44 1.94 -7.89
N GLN A 153 -17.89 2.05 -9.14
CA GLN A 153 -18.73 1.04 -9.78
C GLN A 153 -17.87 -0.12 -10.29
N LEU A 154 -18.40 -1.34 -10.20
CA LEU A 154 -17.77 -2.52 -10.78
C LEU A 154 -18.06 -2.63 -12.30
N PRO A 155 -17.15 -3.21 -13.06
CA PRO A 155 -15.81 -3.63 -12.66
C PRO A 155 -14.89 -2.45 -12.37
N LEU A 156 -14.06 -2.57 -11.34
CA LEU A 156 -12.97 -1.62 -11.09
C LEU A 156 -11.99 -1.68 -12.25
N ARG A 157 -11.66 -0.54 -12.86
CA ARG A 157 -10.77 -0.49 -14.01
C ARG A 157 -9.37 -0.05 -13.64
N ILE A 158 -8.39 -0.84 -14.09
CA ILE A 158 -6.97 -0.53 -13.97
C ILE A 158 -6.46 -0.23 -15.37
N LEU A 159 -5.90 0.95 -15.59
CA LEU A 159 -5.17 1.28 -16.82
C LEU A 159 -3.68 1.09 -16.57
N VAL A 160 -3.09 0.10 -17.24
CA VAL A 160 -1.63 -0.06 -17.29
C VAL A 160 -1.10 0.72 -18.48
N ALA A 161 -0.26 1.73 -18.23
CA ALA A 161 0.33 2.58 -19.23
C ALA A 161 1.85 2.33 -19.28
N ALA A 162 2.33 1.68 -20.36
CA ALA A 162 3.71 1.29 -20.53
C ALA A 162 4.26 1.81 -21.88
N PRO A 163 4.89 2.99 -21.91
CA PRO A 163 5.53 3.49 -23.12
C PRO A 163 6.67 2.58 -23.54
N HIS A 164 6.85 2.43 -24.85
CA HIS A 164 7.98 1.67 -25.39
C HIS A 164 9.30 2.17 -24.83
N ASP A 165 10.08 1.26 -24.24
CA ASP A 165 11.42 1.53 -23.74
C ASP A 165 12.47 1.19 -24.80
N PRO A 166 13.14 2.20 -25.39
CA PRO A 166 14.20 1.95 -26.40
C PRO A 166 15.48 1.37 -25.78
N SER A 167 15.66 1.46 -24.48
CA SER A 167 16.83 0.89 -23.77
C SER A 167 16.70 -0.61 -23.54
N GLY A 168 15.47 -1.14 -23.55
CA GLY A 168 15.18 -2.54 -23.24
C GLY A 168 15.46 -2.95 -21.78
N ILE A 169 15.66 -1.98 -20.88
CA ILE A 169 15.94 -2.23 -19.46
C ILE A 169 14.67 -2.67 -18.74
N ILE A 170 13.52 -2.08 -19.09
CA ILE A 170 12.25 -2.33 -18.42
C ILE A 170 11.47 -3.43 -19.13
N ASN A 171 11.21 -4.54 -18.45
CA ASN A 171 10.37 -5.62 -18.95
C ASN A 171 8.88 -5.41 -18.65
N SER A 172 8.30 -4.36 -19.25
CA SER A 172 6.88 -4.02 -19.02
C SER A 172 5.91 -5.12 -19.40
N GLN A 173 6.25 -5.98 -20.37
CA GLN A 173 5.38 -7.09 -20.81
C GLN A 173 5.21 -8.15 -19.71
N ARG A 174 6.28 -8.45 -18.99
CA ARG A 174 6.24 -9.40 -17.87
C ARG A 174 5.35 -8.85 -16.75
N GLU A 175 5.53 -7.59 -16.37
CA GLU A 175 4.74 -6.96 -15.32
C GLU A 175 3.24 -6.87 -15.72
N ILE A 176 2.93 -6.51 -16.96
CA ILE A 176 1.56 -6.52 -17.47
C ILE A 176 0.95 -7.92 -17.39
N ALA A 177 1.71 -8.96 -17.74
CA ALA A 177 1.23 -10.34 -17.68
C ALA A 177 0.91 -10.77 -16.25
N GLU A 178 1.76 -10.42 -15.28
CA GLU A 178 1.53 -10.70 -13.86
C GLU A 178 0.30 -9.94 -13.32
N ILE A 179 0.16 -8.65 -13.64
CA ILE A 179 -1.03 -7.88 -13.25
C ILE A 179 -2.30 -8.54 -13.81
N ARG A 180 -2.29 -8.97 -15.07
CA ARG A 180 -3.43 -9.68 -15.67
C ARG A 180 -3.73 -10.99 -14.95
N GLN A 181 -2.71 -11.75 -14.58
CA GLN A 181 -2.88 -13.02 -13.87
C GLN A 181 -3.51 -12.81 -12.49
N ILE A 182 -3.04 -11.83 -11.74
CA ILE A 182 -3.62 -11.45 -10.44
C ILE A 182 -5.10 -11.06 -10.61
N MET A 183 -5.40 -10.22 -11.60
CA MET A 183 -6.77 -9.74 -11.83
C MET A 183 -7.70 -10.84 -12.32
N ALA A 184 -7.18 -11.78 -13.12
CA ALA A 184 -7.95 -12.95 -13.55
C ALA A 184 -8.36 -13.83 -12.36
N GLY A 185 -7.51 -13.94 -11.33
CA GLY A 185 -7.84 -14.64 -10.08
C GLY A 185 -8.97 -14.01 -9.28
N LEU A 186 -9.18 -12.69 -9.41
CA LEU A 186 -10.28 -11.96 -8.77
C LEU A 186 -11.59 -12.04 -9.55
N GLY A 187 -11.52 -12.35 -10.84
CA GLY A 187 -12.65 -12.49 -11.74
C GLY A 187 -13.04 -11.18 -12.48
N ALA A 188 -13.32 -11.32 -13.77
CA ALA A 188 -13.63 -10.19 -14.67
C ALA A 188 -14.88 -9.37 -14.28
N LYS A 189 -15.76 -9.93 -13.46
CA LYS A 189 -16.91 -9.21 -12.89
C LYS A 189 -16.47 -8.07 -11.95
N TYR A 190 -15.33 -8.22 -11.30
CA TYR A 190 -14.86 -7.29 -10.27
C TYR A 190 -13.76 -6.35 -10.76
N VAL A 191 -12.87 -6.82 -11.63
CA VAL A 191 -11.72 -6.04 -12.11
C VAL A 191 -11.52 -6.22 -13.61
N GLU A 192 -11.26 -5.12 -14.30
CA GLU A 192 -10.94 -5.06 -15.72
C GLU A 192 -9.60 -4.36 -15.92
N VAL A 193 -8.68 -4.98 -16.68
CA VAL A 193 -7.38 -4.40 -17.01
C VAL A 193 -7.40 -3.87 -18.44
N GLU A 194 -7.15 -2.58 -18.55
CA GLU A 194 -6.97 -1.88 -19.82
C GLU A 194 -5.50 -1.52 -20.02
N GLU A 195 -5.05 -1.50 -21.26
CA GLU A 195 -3.65 -1.24 -21.56
C GLU A 195 -3.48 -0.09 -22.55
N LEU A 196 -2.37 0.62 -22.35
CA LEU A 196 -1.81 1.57 -23.30
C LEU A 196 -0.31 1.33 -23.41
N THR A 197 0.11 0.69 -24.50
CA THR A 197 1.49 0.28 -24.73
C THR A 197 2.05 0.87 -26.03
N GLY A 198 3.38 0.80 -26.20
CA GLY A 198 4.05 1.28 -27.40
C GLY A 198 4.39 2.78 -27.35
N GLN A 199 4.48 3.41 -28.51
CA GLN A 199 4.83 4.84 -28.63
C GLN A 199 3.59 5.72 -28.47
N PHE A 200 3.31 6.16 -27.24
CA PHE A 200 2.16 7.03 -26.97
C PHE A 200 2.55 8.36 -26.33
N SER A 201 1.79 9.39 -26.64
CA SER A 201 1.96 10.74 -26.11
C SER A 201 1.06 10.99 -24.89
N ILE A 202 1.25 12.14 -24.24
CA ILE A 202 0.34 12.61 -23.17
C ILE A 202 -1.11 12.76 -23.67
N THR A 203 -1.30 13.10 -24.95
CA THR A 203 -2.62 13.20 -25.55
C THR A 203 -3.28 11.83 -25.69
N ASP A 204 -2.52 10.81 -26.08
CA ASP A 204 -3.02 9.44 -26.17
C ASP A 204 -3.37 8.88 -24.80
N LEU A 205 -2.54 9.15 -23.78
CA LEU A 205 -2.81 8.80 -22.39
C LEU A 205 -4.11 9.45 -21.91
N ARG A 206 -4.28 10.76 -22.13
CA ARG A 206 -5.52 11.49 -21.80
C ARG A 206 -6.74 10.87 -22.47
N ASN A 207 -6.65 10.58 -23.76
CA ASN A 207 -7.77 10.02 -24.55
C ASN A 207 -8.11 8.60 -24.05
N LYS A 208 -7.11 7.77 -23.75
CA LYS A 208 -7.33 6.42 -23.19
C LYS A 208 -7.99 6.51 -21.81
N ILE A 209 -7.52 7.38 -20.91
CA ILE A 209 -8.15 7.60 -19.60
C ILE A 209 -9.60 8.07 -19.75
N ALA A 210 -9.87 9.01 -20.66
CA ALA A 210 -11.24 9.51 -20.90
C ALA A 210 -12.18 8.39 -21.41
N LYS A 211 -11.65 7.46 -22.22
CA LYS A 211 -12.42 6.34 -22.78
C LYS A 211 -12.69 5.26 -21.74
N CYS A 212 -11.68 4.74 -21.05
CA CYS A 212 -11.83 3.61 -20.13
C CYS A 212 -12.20 4.01 -18.70
N LYS A 213 -12.02 5.31 -18.33
CA LYS A 213 -12.34 5.86 -17.01
C LYS A 213 -11.78 5.02 -15.86
N PRO A 214 -10.46 4.78 -15.81
CA PRO A 214 -9.86 3.88 -14.84
C PRO A 214 -9.97 4.44 -13.41
N THR A 215 -10.05 3.56 -12.44
CA THR A 215 -9.93 3.88 -11.00
C THR A 215 -8.47 3.98 -10.60
N ILE A 216 -7.63 3.10 -11.17
CA ILE A 216 -6.20 3.03 -10.91
C ILE A 216 -5.45 3.25 -12.23
N LEU A 217 -4.47 4.16 -12.21
CA LEU A 217 -3.47 4.30 -13.27
C LEU A 217 -2.17 3.68 -12.79
N HIS A 218 -1.73 2.61 -13.45
CA HIS A 218 -0.44 1.98 -13.22
C HIS A 218 0.49 2.34 -14.38
N PHE A 219 1.54 3.10 -14.10
CA PHE A 219 2.54 3.51 -15.08
C PHE A 219 3.80 2.67 -14.91
N ILE A 220 4.28 2.06 -16.00
CA ILE A 220 5.52 1.27 -16.07
C ILE A 220 6.43 1.95 -17.09
N GLY A 221 7.55 2.54 -16.67
CA GLY A 221 8.40 3.26 -17.59
C GLY A 221 9.50 4.05 -16.91
N HIS A 222 10.15 4.92 -17.65
CA HIS A 222 11.17 5.82 -17.14
C HIS A 222 10.54 7.12 -16.63
N GLY A 223 11.12 7.67 -15.56
CA GLY A 223 10.73 8.93 -14.99
C GLY A 223 11.91 9.79 -14.52
N ASP A 224 11.59 11.00 -14.14
CA ASP A 224 12.49 12.01 -13.60
C ASP A 224 11.74 12.75 -12.47
N PRO A 225 12.40 13.40 -11.50
CA PRO A 225 11.71 14.18 -10.48
C PRO A 225 10.66 15.17 -10.99
N ASN A 226 10.81 15.60 -12.26
CA ASN A 226 9.97 16.63 -12.87
C ASN A 226 8.93 16.07 -13.85
N GLY A 227 8.88 14.76 -14.10
CA GLY A 227 7.93 14.19 -15.06
C GLY A 227 8.16 12.72 -15.42
N LEU A 228 7.42 12.28 -16.43
CA LEU A 228 7.50 10.92 -16.99
C LEU A 228 7.95 10.99 -18.44
N PHE A 229 8.72 10.00 -18.88
CA PHE A 229 9.13 9.91 -20.28
C PHE A 229 8.03 9.27 -21.12
N LEU A 230 7.46 10.05 -22.02
CA LEU A 230 6.47 9.61 -23.01
C LEU A 230 7.01 9.88 -24.43
N TRP A 231 6.28 9.44 -25.44
CA TRP A 231 6.65 9.63 -26.83
C TRP A 231 6.00 10.90 -27.40
N GLN A 232 6.78 11.72 -28.07
CA GLN A 232 6.30 12.89 -28.80
C GLN A 232 7.03 12.99 -30.14
N ARG A 233 6.29 13.01 -31.26
CA ARG A 233 6.84 13.11 -32.62
C ARG A 233 7.94 12.06 -32.89
N GLY A 234 7.72 10.80 -32.48
CA GLY A 234 8.65 9.70 -32.69
C GLY A 234 9.91 9.72 -31.80
N ARG A 235 9.94 10.55 -30.75
CA ARG A 235 11.04 10.62 -29.78
C ARG A 235 10.51 10.49 -28.36
N GLN A 236 11.28 9.84 -27.51
CA GLN A 236 11.00 9.81 -26.08
C GLN A 236 11.38 11.17 -25.46
N THR A 237 10.44 11.82 -24.79
CA THR A 237 10.61 13.15 -24.21
C THR A 237 10.03 13.20 -22.81
N LEU A 238 10.62 14.03 -21.95
CA LEU A 238 10.11 14.26 -20.61
C LEU A 238 8.79 15.04 -20.68
N THR A 239 7.71 14.41 -20.23
CA THR A 239 6.41 15.04 -20.04
C THR A 239 6.35 15.58 -18.63
N SER A 240 6.21 16.91 -18.49
CA SER A 240 6.31 17.57 -17.18
C SER A 240 5.21 17.14 -16.21
N ALA A 241 5.52 17.19 -14.90
CA ALA A 241 4.57 16.93 -13.83
C ALA A 241 3.32 17.84 -13.91
N GLN A 242 3.48 19.09 -14.38
CA GLN A 242 2.36 20.01 -14.60
C GLN A 242 1.45 19.56 -15.74
N SER A 243 2.01 19.00 -16.82
CA SER A 243 1.21 18.42 -17.92
C SER A 243 0.42 17.20 -17.44
N LEU A 244 1.05 16.33 -16.65
CA LEU A 244 0.40 15.19 -16.02
C LEU A 244 -0.73 15.64 -15.08
N ARG A 245 -0.49 16.65 -14.24
CA ARG A 245 -1.50 17.27 -13.41
C ARG A 245 -2.73 17.71 -14.22
N SER A 246 -2.53 18.43 -15.32
CA SER A 246 -3.62 18.91 -16.17
C SER A 246 -4.48 17.77 -16.73
N VAL A 247 -3.88 16.61 -17.03
CA VAL A 247 -4.62 15.39 -17.43
C VAL A 247 -5.39 14.82 -16.24
N MET A 248 -4.76 14.72 -15.07
CA MET A 248 -5.40 14.15 -13.87
C MET A 248 -6.56 15.02 -13.36
N GLU A 249 -6.46 16.36 -13.42
CA GLU A 249 -7.56 17.28 -13.05
C GLU A 249 -8.85 16.99 -13.83
N ARG A 250 -8.71 16.55 -15.09
CA ARG A 250 -9.83 16.21 -15.97
C ARG A 250 -10.24 14.72 -15.93
N SER A 251 -9.62 13.96 -15.04
CA SER A 251 -9.80 12.51 -14.93
C SER A 251 -10.36 12.12 -13.54
N PRO A 252 -11.61 12.49 -13.19
CA PRO A 252 -12.14 12.29 -11.84
C PRO A 252 -12.33 10.81 -11.45
N SER A 253 -12.31 9.90 -12.43
CA SER A 253 -12.37 8.46 -12.19
C SER A 253 -11.10 7.94 -11.50
N VAL A 254 -9.91 8.48 -11.84
CA VAL A 254 -8.65 8.03 -11.27
C VAL A 254 -8.57 8.40 -9.79
N LYS A 255 -8.48 7.40 -8.92
CA LYS A 255 -8.40 7.58 -7.47
C LYS A 255 -6.99 7.35 -6.96
N MET A 256 -6.25 6.48 -7.63
CA MET A 256 -4.90 6.08 -7.28
C MET A 256 -4.00 6.09 -8.52
N VAL A 257 -2.75 6.48 -8.32
CA VAL A 257 -1.68 6.36 -9.33
C VAL A 257 -0.54 5.55 -8.74
N PHE A 258 -0.10 4.54 -9.47
CA PHE A 258 1.10 3.78 -9.16
C PHE A 258 2.15 4.07 -10.25
N LEU A 259 3.27 4.66 -9.83
CA LEU A 259 4.41 4.98 -10.69
C LEU A 259 5.51 3.94 -10.47
N ASN A 260 5.44 2.84 -11.20
CA ASN A 260 6.56 1.90 -11.29
C ASN A 260 7.53 2.39 -12.34
N SER A 261 8.43 3.25 -11.92
CA SER A 261 9.34 3.95 -12.80
C SER A 261 10.71 4.09 -12.14
N CYS A 262 11.72 3.56 -12.81
CA CYS A 262 13.11 3.65 -12.39
C CYS A 262 13.77 4.89 -13.00
N LEU A 263 14.74 5.47 -12.28
CA LEU A 263 15.64 6.49 -12.80
C LEU A 263 16.67 5.81 -13.71
N ALA A 264 16.44 5.82 -15.02
CA ALA A 264 17.37 5.22 -15.97
C ALA A 264 18.74 5.91 -15.90
N GLY A 265 19.73 5.23 -15.32
CA GLY A 265 21.17 5.48 -15.52
C GLY A 265 21.73 6.83 -15.06
N ARG A 266 21.04 7.56 -14.17
CA ARG A 266 21.58 8.78 -13.55
C ARG A 266 21.81 8.57 -12.06
N PRO A 267 22.93 9.06 -11.49
CA PRO A 267 23.18 8.96 -10.07
C PRO A 267 22.00 9.55 -9.29
N ALA A 268 21.45 8.74 -8.40
CA ALA A 268 20.24 9.02 -7.64
C ALA A 268 20.33 10.39 -6.94
N ARG A 269 19.57 11.36 -7.42
CA ARG A 269 19.22 12.51 -6.62
C ARG A 269 18.07 12.10 -5.69
N PRO A 270 18.14 12.49 -4.40
CA PRO A 270 17.12 12.13 -3.44
C PRO A 270 15.79 12.82 -3.74
N ARG A 271 14.93 12.28 -4.54
CA ARG A 271 13.53 12.63 -4.81
C ARG A 271 13.07 12.25 -6.23
N PRO A 272 13.05 10.97 -6.61
CA PRO A 272 12.69 10.65 -7.99
C PRO A 272 11.29 11.15 -8.40
N PHE A 273 10.30 11.15 -7.52
CA PHE A 273 8.91 11.49 -7.89
C PHE A 273 8.17 12.44 -6.95
N ALA A 274 8.82 13.07 -5.97
CA ALA A 274 8.14 13.99 -5.06
C ALA A 274 7.40 15.11 -5.80
N GLY A 275 8.01 15.69 -6.84
CA GLY A 275 7.37 16.73 -7.65
C GLY A 275 6.19 16.21 -8.47
N VAL A 276 6.29 15.00 -9.04
CA VAL A 276 5.17 14.38 -9.79
C VAL A 276 4.05 14.02 -8.84
N ALA A 277 4.36 13.38 -7.70
CA ALA A 277 3.38 13.01 -6.69
C ALA A 277 2.65 14.23 -6.14
N GLU A 278 3.38 15.30 -5.81
CA GLU A 278 2.78 16.56 -5.34
C GLU A 278 1.81 17.16 -6.36
N GLN A 279 2.20 17.24 -7.64
CA GLN A 279 1.34 17.77 -8.70
C GLN A 279 0.09 16.88 -8.90
N MET A 280 0.21 15.56 -8.80
CA MET A 280 -0.92 14.66 -8.89
C MET A 280 -1.86 14.76 -7.68
N MET A 281 -1.32 14.95 -6.46
CA MET A 281 -2.13 15.25 -5.28
C MET A 281 -2.89 16.55 -5.43
N GLN A 282 -2.25 17.61 -6.00
CA GLN A 282 -2.92 18.86 -6.31
C GLN A 282 -4.04 18.70 -7.33
N ALA A 283 -3.96 17.72 -8.22
CA ALA A 283 -5.05 17.32 -9.11
C ALA A 283 -6.17 16.52 -8.41
N GLY A 284 -6.05 16.23 -7.11
CA GLY A 284 -7.05 15.53 -6.32
C GLY A 284 -6.92 14.00 -6.32
N ILE A 285 -5.78 13.45 -6.76
CA ILE A 285 -5.50 12.01 -6.61
C ILE A 285 -5.42 11.68 -5.12
N GLY A 286 -6.12 10.63 -4.69
CA GLY A 286 -6.23 10.25 -3.28
C GLY A 286 -4.98 9.55 -2.74
N ALA A 287 -4.34 8.71 -3.56
CA ALA A 287 -3.11 8.01 -3.21
C ALA A 287 -2.18 7.90 -4.40
N ILE A 288 -0.88 8.01 -4.13
CA ILE A 288 0.16 7.85 -5.14
C ILE A 288 1.24 6.95 -4.54
N ILE A 289 1.58 5.89 -5.25
CA ILE A 289 2.75 5.06 -4.97
C ILE A 289 3.81 5.40 -6.00
N ALA A 290 5.04 5.62 -5.55
CA ALA A 290 6.18 5.84 -6.44
C ALA A 290 7.44 5.20 -5.87
N MET A 291 8.32 4.74 -6.74
CA MET A 291 9.62 4.18 -6.36
C MET A 291 10.61 5.32 -6.10
N GLN A 292 11.13 5.41 -4.87
CA GLN A 292 12.10 6.46 -4.52
C GLN A 292 13.54 6.08 -4.90
N TYR A 293 13.81 4.81 -5.13
CA TYR A 293 15.11 4.26 -5.52
C TYR A 293 14.96 3.35 -6.74
N GLU A 294 16.09 2.99 -7.35
CA GLU A 294 16.10 1.93 -8.34
C GLU A 294 15.65 0.62 -7.71
N ILE A 295 14.80 -0.10 -8.41
CA ILE A 295 14.28 -1.39 -8.00
C ILE A 295 14.51 -2.39 -9.13
N ARG A 296 14.83 -3.62 -8.79
CA ARG A 296 14.94 -4.70 -9.78
C ARG A 296 13.54 -5.03 -10.33
N ASP A 297 13.46 -5.39 -11.60
CA ASP A 297 12.19 -5.70 -12.26
C ASP A 297 11.40 -6.80 -11.55
N ASP A 298 12.08 -7.89 -11.12
CA ASP A 298 11.46 -8.99 -10.39
C ASP A 298 10.85 -8.51 -9.06
N VAL A 299 11.56 -7.69 -8.31
CA VAL A 299 11.09 -7.12 -7.03
C VAL A 299 9.93 -6.13 -7.23
N ALA A 300 9.97 -5.35 -8.32
CA ALA A 300 8.88 -4.44 -8.66
C ALA A 300 7.60 -5.20 -9.02
N ILE A 301 7.73 -6.33 -9.70
CA ILE A 301 6.63 -7.24 -10.03
C ILE A 301 6.07 -7.88 -8.76
N ASP A 302 6.93 -8.41 -7.87
CA ASP A 302 6.52 -8.98 -6.60
C ASP A 302 5.78 -7.96 -5.73
N PHE A 303 6.28 -6.71 -5.69
CA PHE A 303 5.60 -5.63 -4.99
C PHE A 303 4.21 -5.35 -5.56
N ALA A 304 4.08 -5.25 -6.89
CA ALA A 304 2.78 -5.04 -7.54
C ALA A 304 1.82 -6.21 -7.25
N HIS A 305 2.35 -7.44 -7.24
CA HIS A 305 1.60 -8.64 -6.88
C HIS A 305 1.02 -8.52 -5.47
N PHE A 306 1.85 -8.37 -4.45
CA PHE A 306 1.42 -8.27 -3.05
C PHE A 306 0.48 -7.08 -2.83
N LEU A 307 0.76 -5.93 -3.48
CA LEU A 307 -0.06 -4.73 -3.37
C LEU A 307 -1.48 -4.97 -3.90
N TYR A 308 -1.62 -5.48 -5.12
CA TYR A 308 -2.93 -5.66 -5.72
C TYR A 308 -3.71 -6.81 -5.09
N GLU A 309 -3.03 -7.87 -4.71
CA GLU A 309 -3.68 -8.96 -3.98
C GLU A 309 -4.33 -8.45 -2.68
N GLU A 310 -3.63 -7.64 -1.89
CA GLU A 310 -4.17 -7.09 -0.66
C GLU A 310 -5.17 -5.95 -0.91
N LEU A 311 -4.88 -5.03 -1.85
CA LEU A 311 -5.74 -3.87 -2.13
C LEU A 311 -7.12 -4.24 -2.67
N LEU A 312 -7.20 -5.32 -3.45
CA LEU A 312 -8.43 -5.71 -4.15
C LEU A 312 -9.10 -6.94 -3.52
N GLY A 313 -8.30 -7.87 -3.01
CA GLY A 313 -8.77 -9.13 -2.46
C GLY A 313 -8.42 -9.33 -0.98
N GLY A 314 -7.77 -8.37 -0.32
CA GLY A 314 -7.37 -8.42 1.09
C GLY A 314 -8.53 -8.31 2.06
N ALA A 315 -8.18 -8.30 3.34
CA ALA A 315 -9.16 -8.15 4.42
C ALA A 315 -9.87 -6.80 4.37
N CYS A 316 -9.19 -5.75 3.86
CA CYS A 316 -9.70 -4.38 3.79
C CYS A 316 -9.59 -3.82 2.36
N PRO A 317 -10.42 -4.28 1.39
CA PRO A 317 -10.32 -3.82 0.01
C PRO A 317 -10.44 -2.30 -0.09
N GLY A 318 -9.58 -1.70 -0.92
CA GLY A 318 -9.57 -0.25 -1.13
C GLY A 318 -8.86 0.56 -0.04
N ILE A 319 -8.29 -0.08 1.01
CA ILE A 319 -7.50 0.58 2.04
C ILE A 319 -6.02 0.47 1.69
N ILE A 320 -5.50 1.53 1.09
CA ILE A 320 -4.17 1.51 0.44
C ILE A 320 -3.00 1.43 1.41
N ASP A 321 -3.09 2.01 2.57
CA ASP A 321 -2.02 2.00 3.57
C ASP A 321 -1.83 0.61 4.20
N LEU A 322 -2.91 -0.13 4.40
CA LEU A 322 -2.85 -1.54 4.81
C LEU A 322 -2.28 -2.41 3.68
N ALA A 323 -2.75 -2.21 2.45
CA ALA A 323 -2.23 -2.92 1.29
C ALA A 323 -0.74 -2.63 1.06
N MET A 324 -0.31 -1.38 1.25
CA MET A 324 1.08 -0.97 1.17
C MET A 324 1.95 -1.63 2.24
N ASN A 325 1.45 -1.70 3.47
CA ASN A 325 2.14 -2.39 4.56
C ASN A 325 2.28 -3.89 4.27
N ALA A 326 1.21 -4.55 3.82
CA ALA A 326 1.25 -5.96 3.46
C ALA A 326 2.22 -6.23 2.30
N ALA A 327 2.25 -5.38 1.28
CA ALA A 327 3.17 -5.50 0.16
C ALA A 327 4.63 -5.34 0.58
N ARG A 328 4.94 -4.36 1.43
CA ARG A 328 6.27 -4.18 2.00
C ARG A 328 6.68 -5.36 2.88
N SER A 329 5.76 -5.89 3.69
CA SER A 329 6.00 -7.10 4.50
C SER A 329 6.27 -8.33 3.62
N GLY A 330 5.57 -8.47 2.50
CA GLY A 330 5.82 -9.52 1.51
C GLY A 330 7.22 -9.41 0.91
N LEU A 331 7.64 -8.20 0.50
CA LEU A 331 9.01 -7.98 -0.01
C LEU A 331 10.07 -8.26 1.04
N TYR A 332 9.85 -7.81 2.29
CA TYR A 332 10.79 -8.05 3.39
C TYR A 332 10.97 -9.54 3.68
N ALA A 333 9.89 -10.31 3.60
CA ALA A 333 9.93 -11.75 3.78
C ALA A 333 10.56 -12.50 2.59
N ALA A 334 10.29 -12.04 1.36
CA ALA A 334 10.81 -12.67 0.14
C ALA A 334 12.29 -12.36 -0.12
N ASN A 335 12.78 -11.21 0.36
CA ASN A 335 14.14 -10.73 0.15
C ASN A 335 14.81 -10.37 1.49
N PRO A 336 15.13 -11.36 2.34
CA PRO A 336 15.77 -11.10 3.63
C PRO A 336 17.13 -10.46 3.43
N GLY A 337 17.39 -9.37 4.16
CA GLY A 337 18.63 -8.61 4.04
C GLY A 337 18.63 -7.53 2.94
N ASP A 338 17.53 -7.35 2.21
CA ASP A 338 17.36 -6.34 1.16
C ASP A 338 16.44 -5.20 1.63
N PHE A 339 16.79 -3.95 1.32
CA PHE A 339 15.95 -2.76 1.60
C PHE A 339 14.91 -2.50 0.51
N SER A 340 14.61 -3.45 -0.35
CA SER A 340 13.60 -3.30 -1.41
C SER A 340 12.23 -2.90 -0.90
N PHE A 341 11.85 -3.36 0.31
CA PHE A 341 10.61 -2.98 0.99
C PHE A 341 10.49 -1.48 1.27
N GLY A 342 11.61 -0.77 1.42
CA GLY A 342 11.66 0.69 1.63
C GLY A 342 11.69 1.50 0.34
N THR A 343 11.80 0.88 -0.83
CA THR A 343 11.83 1.56 -2.13
C THR A 343 10.48 2.16 -2.51
N PRO A 344 9.33 1.49 -2.35
CA PRO A 344 8.02 2.08 -2.62
C PRO A 344 7.61 3.07 -1.53
N VAL A 345 7.21 4.27 -1.94
CA VAL A 345 6.70 5.33 -1.07
C VAL A 345 5.22 5.57 -1.34
N LEU A 346 4.44 5.65 -0.27
CA LEU A 346 3.02 5.99 -0.34
C LEU A 346 2.79 7.46 0.05
N TRP A 347 2.17 8.22 -0.84
CA TRP A 347 1.67 9.57 -0.59
C TRP A 347 0.16 9.53 -0.48
N LEU A 348 -0.39 10.09 0.61
CA LEU A 348 -1.83 10.20 0.83
C LEU A 348 -2.27 11.67 0.82
N ASN A 349 -3.37 11.93 0.13
CA ASN A 349 -4.04 13.23 0.09
C ASN A 349 -5.32 13.23 0.94
N ARG A 350 -5.44 12.29 1.89
CA ARG A 350 -6.62 12.06 2.71
C ARG A 350 -6.21 11.75 4.14
N ASN A 351 -7.15 11.96 5.07
CA ASN A 351 -6.95 11.62 6.48
C ASN A 351 -6.97 10.11 6.77
N GLY A 352 -7.40 9.29 5.82
CA GLY A 352 -7.46 7.84 5.93
C GLY A 352 -6.98 7.14 4.67
N GLY A 353 -6.65 5.86 4.79
CA GLY A 353 -6.15 5.03 3.69
C GLY A 353 -7.20 4.59 2.66
N CYS A 354 -8.48 4.88 2.88
CA CYS A 354 -9.55 4.49 1.94
C CYS A 354 -9.46 5.26 0.64
N VAL A 355 -9.02 4.60 -0.43
CA VAL A 355 -8.91 5.18 -1.78
C VAL A 355 -10.21 4.99 -2.54
N PHE A 356 -10.82 3.83 -2.39
CA PHE A 356 -12.12 3.50 -2.99
C PHE A 356 -12.88 2.51 -2.11
N THR A 357 -14.21 2.53 -2.26
CA THR A 357 -15.13 1.54 -1.72
C THR A 357 -15.81 0.83 -2.88
N LEU A 358 -15.74 -0.50 -2.88
CA LEU A 358 -16.42 -1.33 -3.87
C LEU A 358 -17.91 -1.43 -3.50
N ASN A 359 -18.80 -1.06 -4.41
CA ASN A 359 -20.23 -1.30 -4.25
C ASN A 359 -20.53 -2.68 -4.82
N LEU A 360 -20.54 -3.69 -3.97
CA LEU A 360 -20.81 -5.08 -4.36
C LEU A 360 -22.29 -5.30 -4.76
N ASP A 361 -23.19 -4.41 -4.32
CA ASP A 361 -24.64 -4.53 -4.54
C ASP A 361 -25.10 -4.01 -5.92
N ALA A 362 -24.27 -3.23 -6.63
CA ALA A 362 -24.65 -2.62 -7.91
C ALA A 362 -24.58 -3.57 -9.13
N GLY A 363 -24.15 -4.82 -8.94
CA GLY A 363 -23.96 -5.81 -10.02
C GLY A 363 -25.24 -6.59 -10.40
N GLU A 364 -26.32 -6.49 -9.64
CA GLU A 364 -27.55 -7.27 -9.87
C GLU A 364 -28.74 -6.48 -10.44
N GLU A 365 -28.66 -5.13 -10.49
CA GLU A 365 -29.83 -4.31 -10.86
C GLU A 365 -30.00 -3.96 -12.35
N SER A 366 -29.17 -4.42 -13.27
CA SER A 366 -29.30 -4.01 -14.68
C SER A 366 -29.93 -5.02 -15.64
N SER A 367 -30.68 -6.01 -15.15
CA SER A 367 -31.38 -6.94 -16.04
C SER A 367 -32.80 -7.35 -15.64
N ASN A 368 -33.55 -6.52 -14.89
CA ASN A 368 -34.99 -6.74 -14.82
C ASN A 368 -35.77 -5.47 -14.39
N ALA A 369 -36.12 -4.66 -15.35
CA ALA A 369 -37.20 -3.70 -15.19
C ALA A 369 -38.49 -4.39 -15.66
N GLN A 370 -39.19 -5.05 -14.77
CA GLN A 370 -40.63 -5.31 -14.70
C GLN A 370 -40.87 -6.59 -13.90
N GLY A 371 -41.31 -6.44 -12.67
CA GLY A 371 -41.81 -7.54 -11.85
C GLY A 371 -41.67 -7.24 -10.37
N GLU A 372 -42.77 -7.27 -9.67
CA GLU A 372 -43.03 -7.03 -8.25
C GLU A 372 -41.85 -7.28 -7.28
N ALA A 373 -41.71 -6.35 -6.33
CA ALA A 373 -40.75 -6.41 -5.23
C ALA A 373 -40.97 -7.67 -4.38
N SER A 374 -40.26 -8.74 -4.69
CA SER A 374 -40.04 -9.87 -3.80
C SER A 374 -38.73 -9.68 -3.09
N LYS A 375 -38.72 -9.76 -1.75
CA LYS A 375 -37.58 -9.76 -0.84
C LYS A 375 -36.46 -10.66 -1.42
N PRO A 376 -35.18 -10.21 -1.46
CA PRO A 376 -34.09 -11.04 -1.96
C PRO A 376 -34.03 -12.34 -1.17
N PRO A 377 -33.67 -13.49 -1.78
CA PRO A 377 -33.53 -14.75 -1.06
C PRO A 377 -32.40 -14.61 -0.03
N THR A 378 -32.72 -14.91 1.20
CA THR A 378 -31.75 -15.00 2.30
C THR A 378 -30.60 -15.92 1.87
N PRO A 379 -29.32 -15.52 1.94
CA PRO A 379 -28.21 -16.42 1.65
C PRO A 379 -28.32 -17.67 2.53
N PRO A 380 -27.93 -18.88 2.05
CA PRO A 380 -27.99 -20.07 2.85
C PRO A 380 -27.21 -19.86 4.14
N ALA A 381 -27.82 -20.21 5.27
CA ALA A 381 -27.20 -20.11 6.57
C ALA A 381 -25.87 -20.85 6.56
N LEU A 382 -24.85 -20.23 7.16
CA LEU A 382 -23.51 -20.82 7.25
C LEU A 382 -23.60 -22.07 8.15
N ASP A 383 -23.15 -23.21 7.66
CA ASP A 383 -23.03 -24.42 8.50
C ASP A 383 -21.79 -24.29 9.37
N VAL A 384 -22.02 -23.91 10.64
CA VAL A 384 -20.98 -23.64 11.61
C VAL A 384 -20.15 -24.91 11.91
N GLN A 385 -20.74 -26.09 11.83
CA GLN A 385 -20.04 -27.33 12.10
C GLN A 385 -19.13 -27.70 10.92
N GLU A 386 -19.61 -27.62 9.68
CA GLU A 386 -18.83 -27.86 8.48
C GLU A 386 -17.63 -26.90 8.41
N GLU A 387 -17.84 -25.64 8.73
CA GLU A 387 -16.80 -24.61 8.73
C GLU A 387 -15.78 -24.81 9.85
N SER A 388 -16.18 -25.31 11.02
CA SER A 388 -15.26 -25.66 12.10
C SER A 388 -14.34 -26.84 11.70
N GLU A 389 -14.92 -27.88 11.10
CA GLU A 389 -14.16 -29.04 10.59
C GLU A 389 -13.18 -28.62 9.48
N TRP A 390 -13.60 -27.66 8.62
CA TRP A 390 -12.73 -27.09 7.59
C TRP A 390 -11.52 -26.37 8.21
N ILE A 391 -11.72 -25.56 9.27
CA ILE A 391 -10.61 -24.87 9.98
C ILE A 391 -9.62 -25.87 10.55
N ASP A 392 -10.10 -26.91 11.22
CA ASP A 392 -9.26 -27.93 11.83
C ASP A 392 -8.45 -28.71 10.77
N MET A 393 -9.06 -29.02 9.64
CA MET A 393 -8.39 -29.60 8.48
C MET A 393 -7.30 -28.68 7.92
N MET A 394 -7.57 -27.37 7.85
CA MET A 394 -6.60 -26.39 7.37
C MET A 394 -5.37 -26.32 8.29
N VAL A 395 -5.57 -26.32 9.60
CA VAL A 395 -4.47 -26.33 10.59
C VAL A 395 -3.67 -27.61 10.48
N ALA A 396 -4.33 -28.77 10.43
CA ALA A 396 -3.68 -30.11 10.36
C ALA A 396 -2.84 -30.27 9.07
N ASN A 397 -3.29 -29.70 7.95
CA ASN A 397 -2.63 -29.83 6.65
C ASN A 397 -1.58 -28.75 6.36
N THR A 398 -1.36 -27.81 7.28
CA THR A 398 -0.36 -26.75 7.09
C THR A 398 0.89 -27.04 7.93
N LYS A 399 2.06 -27.11 7.28
CA LYS A 399 3.34 -27.43 7.95
C LYS A 399 3.86 -26.23 8.74
N LEU A 400 3.29 -25.97 9.90
CA LEU A 400 3.64 -24.83 10.76
C LEU A 400 4.92 -25.02 11.56
N ASP A 401 5.31 -26.27 11.84
CA ASP A 401 6.45 -26.58 12.73
C ASP A 401 7.81 -26.21 12.11
N HIS A 402 7.88 -26.13 10.78
CA HIS A 402 9.08 -25.74 10.06
C HIS A 402 9.26 -24.21 9.96
N LEU A 403 8.24 -23.43 10.34
CA LEU A 403 8.27 -21.97 10.28
C LEU A 403 8.90 -21.42 11.57
N THR A 404 10.23 -21.33 11.58
CA THR A 404 11.03 -20.79 12.69
C THR A 404 11.85 -19.58 12.20
N GLY A 405 12.43 -18.81 13.11
CA GLY A 405 13.22 -17.62 12.77
C GLY A 405 12.40 -16.59 12.01
N GLU A 406 12.88 -16.18 10.85
CA GLU A 406 12.24 -15.15 10.02
C GLU A 406 10.87 -15.52 9.49
N LEU A 407 10.56 -16.82 9.40
CA LEU A 407 9.27 -17.32 8.96
C LEU A 407 8.24 -17.50 10.10
N ALA A 408 8.67 -17.30 11.34
CA ALA A 408 7.78 -17.39 12.50
C ALA A 408 6.57 -16.44 12.42
N PHE A 409 6.74 -15.33 11.72
CA PHE A 409 5.68 -14.36 11.47
C PHE A 409 4.53 -14.94 10.62
N LEU A 410 4.81 -15.75 9.58
CA LEU A 410 3.78 -16.41 8.78
C LEU A 410 2.98 -17.42 9.63
N ARG A 411 3.68 -18.15 10.54
CA ARG A 411 3.04 -19.00 11.52
C ARG A 411 2.10 -18.21 12.44
N SER A 412 2.58 -17.12 13.00
CA SER A 412 1.78 -16.23 13.85
C SER A 412 0.56 -15.68 13.11
N LYS A 413 0.74 -15.20 11.89
CA LYS A 413 -0.34 -14.66 11.06
C LYS A 413 -1.38 -15.73 10.71
N PHE A 414 -0.94 -16.94 10.38
CA PHE A 414 -1.83 -18.08 10.11
C PHE A 414 -2.68 -18.42 11.35
N LEU A 415 -2.05 -18.55 12.51
CA LEU A 415 -2.73 -18.89 13.77
C LEU A 415 -3.70 -17.78 14.20
N ASN A 416 -3.33 -16.51 14.03
CA ASN A 416 -4.23 -15.38 14.32
C ASN A 416 -5.50 -15.45 13.47
N TYR A 417 -5.40 -15.74 12.18
CA TYR A 417 -6.59 -15.90 11.33
C TYR A 417 -7.42 -17.13 11.72
N VAL A 418 -6.80 -18.22 12.18
CA VAL A 418 -7.50 -19.37 12.71
C VAL A 418 -8.31 -19.01 13.96
N ASP A 419 -7.69 -18.27 14.89
CA ASP A 419 -8.34 -17.84 16.13
C ASP A 419 -9.51 -16.89 15.86
N GLU A 420 -9.34 -15.93 14.94
CA GLU A 420 -10.42 -15.04 14.50
C GLU A 420 -11.59 -15.81 13.87
N LEU A 421 -11.30 -16.76 13.00
CA LEU A 421 -12.34 -17.59 12.38
C LEU A 421 -13.11 -18.40 13.41
N ARG A 422 -12.42 -19.00 14.39
CA ARG A 422 -13.06 -19.74 15.49
C ARG A 422 -13.93 -18.83 16.36
N SER A 423 -13.44 -17.64 16.68
CA SER A 423 -14.19 -16.62 17.41
C SER A 423 -15.46 -16.21 16.68
N LEU A 424 -15.37 -15.96 15.38
CA LEU A 424 -16.52 -15.62 14.54
C LEU A 424 -17.53 -16.75 14.44
N LEU A 425 -17.08 -18.01 14.32
CA LEU A 425 -17.99 -19.17 14.32
C LEU A 425 -18.76 -19.30 15.63
N LEU A 426 -18.11 -19.05 16.77
CA LEU A 426 -18.80 -19.04 18.08
C LEU A 426 -19.89 -17.93 18.14
N GLN A 427 -19.59 -16.74 17.63
CA GLN A 427 -20.55 -15.63 17.55
C GLN A 427 -21.71 -15.97 16.60
N LEU A 428 -21.41 -16.56 15.44
CA LEU A 428 -22.41 -16.99 14.45
C LEU A 428 -23.30 -18.11 15.00
N SER A 429 -22.73 -19.06 15.72
CA SER A 429 -23.49 -20.10 16.41
C SER A 429 -24.50 -19.52 17.40
N ALA A 430 -24.10 -18.51 18.17
CA ALA A 430 -25.00 -17.81 19.10
C ALA A 430 -26.11 -17.02 18.41
N LEU A 431 -25.88 -16.54 17.19
CA LEU A 431 -26.83 -15.78 16.39
C LEU A 431 -27.65 -16.64 15.43
N ALA A 432 -27.37 -17.93 15.29
CA ALA A 432 -27.99 -18.84 14.32
C ALA A 432 -29.52 -18.97 14.49
N ALA A 433 -30.06 -18.69 15.69
CA ALA A 433 -31.49 -18.66 15.94
C ALA A 433 -32.22 -17.42 15.36
N GLN A 434 -31.46 -16.44 14.86
CA GLN A 434 -31.99 -15.16 14.32
C GLN A 434 -31.27 -14.79 13.00
N PRO A 435 -31.43 -15.57 11.92
CA PRO A 435 -30.70 -15.35 10.67
C PRO A 435 -31.05 -14.04 9.96
N ASP A 436 -32.21 -13.45 10.23
CA ASP A 436 -32.62 -12.13 9.71
C ASP A 436 -32.04 -10.94 10.50
N ASN A 437 -31.20 -11.20 11.49
CA ASN A 437 -30.53 -10.15 12.26
C ASN A 437 -29.40 -9.55 11.42
N PRO A 438 -29.35 -8.23 11.17
CA PRO A 438 -28.28 -7.60 10.40
C PRO A 438 -26.87 -7.88 10.97
N VAL A 439 -26.74 -8.10 12.27
CA VAL A 439 -25.48 -8.50 12.91
C VAL A 439 -25.02 -9.89 12.45
N TYR A 440 -25.95 -10.81 12.15
CA TYR A 440 -25.59 -12.12 11.62
C TYR A 440 -24.95 -12.01 10.22
N GLU A 441 -25.56 -11.21 9.32
CA GLU A 441 -25.02 -10.99 7.98
C GLU A 441 -23.64 -10.34 8.01
N ASP A 442 -23.43 -9.34 8.85
CA ASP A 442 -22.12 -8.70 9.04
C ASP A 442 -21.06 -9.71 9.52
N LYS A 443 -21.41 -10.59 10.47
CA LYS A 443 -20.51 -11.62 10.97
C LYS A 443 -20.19 -12.70 9.93
N VAL A 444 -21.16 -13.08 9.09
CA VAL A 444 -20.91 -13.98 7.95
C VAL A 444 -19.95 -13.35 6.93
N ALA A 445 -20.09 -12.06 6.66
CA ALA A 445 -19.19 -11.34 5.78
C ALA A 445 -17.77 -11.30 6.36
N ASP A 446 -17.63 -11.01 7.66
CA ASP A 446 -16.35 -11.05 8.36
C ASP A 446 -15.71 -12.44 8.32
N TYR A 447 -16.48 -13.51 8.59
CA TYR A 447 -16.01 -14.87 8.51
C TYR A 447 -15.45 -15.22 7.12
N ARG A 448 -16.19 -14.89 6.05
CA ARG A 448 -15.74 -15.14 4.67
C ARG A 448 -14.44 -14.38 4.34
N ARG A 449 -14.30 -13.18 4.87
CA ARG A 449 -13.11 -12.34 4.71
C ARG A 449 -11.87 -12.99 5.35
N TYR A 450 -11.98 -13.42 6.61
CA TYR A 450 -10.88 -14.09 7.33
C TYR A 450 -10.54 -15.46 6.74
N LYS A 451 -11.55 -16.20 6.26
CA LYS A 451 -11.35 -17.45 5.56
C LYS A 451 -10.50 -17.28 4.28
N ALA A 452 -10.80 -16.24 3.49
CA ALA A 452 -10.00 -15.90 2.31
C ALA A 452 -8.56 -15.49 2.69
N ALA A 453 -8.37 -14.75 3.78
CA ALA A 453 -7.06 -14.34 4.27
C ALA A 453 -6.22 -15.55 4.76
N LEU A 454 -6.84 -16.49 5.48
CA LEU A 454 -6.18 -17.73 5.92
C LEU A 454 -5.68 -18.56 4.75
N LEU A 455 -6.51 -18.73 3.70
CA LEU A 455 -6.14 -19.47 2.50
C LEU A 455 -4.91 -18.88 1.80
N ARG A 456 -4.77 -17.56 1.83
CA ARG A 456 -3.62 -16.87 1.24
C ARG A 456 -2.34 -17.11 2.04
N VAL A 457 -2.39 -16.92 3.35
CA VAL A 457 -1.23 -17.20 4.21
C VAL A 457 -0.80 -18.65 4.09
N LYS A 458 -1.75 -19.58 3.96
CA LYS A 458 -1.44 -20.99 3.70
C LYS A 458 -0.64 -21.19 2.41
N ARG A 459 -1.06 -20.57 1.29
CA ARG A 459 -0.32 -20.63 0.01
C ARG A 459 1.09 -20.11 0.15
N LEU A 460 1.27 -18.96 0.80
CA LEU A 460 2.60 -18.39 1.07
C LEU A 460 3.47 -19.37 1.86
N ILE A 461 2.91 -20.03 2.88
CA ILE A 461 3.61 -21.08 3.66
C ILE A 461 3.99 -22.26 2.76
N GLU A 462 3.08 -22.74 1.91
CA GLU A 462 3.33 -23.85 0.98
C GLU A 462 4.42 -23.49 -0.04
N ASP A 463 4.42 -22.28 -0.56
CA ASP A 463 5.42 -21.81 -1.53
C ASP A 463 6.80 -21.68 -0.89
N VAL A 464 6.89 -21.12 0.30
CA VAL A 464 8.15 -21.02 1.06
C VAL A 464 8.68 -22.41 1.44
N THR A 465 7.80 -23.32 1.88
CA THR A 465 8.21 -24.69 2.26
C THR A 465 8.55 -25.59 1.07
N ARG A 466 8.11 -25.23 -0.15
CA ARG A 466 8.46 -25.95 -1.38
C ARG A 466 9.83 -25.53 -1.93
N ASN A 467 10.24 -24.29 -1.62
CA ASN A 467 11.50 -23.70 -2.09
C ASN A 467 12.65 -23.81 -1.04
N ALA A 468 12.35 -24.30 0.17
CA ALA A 468 13.31 -24.61 1.24
C ALA A 468 13.66 -26.12 1.20
#